data_2134d4b6b6b1f82f79558cd1e4ca9111
#
_entry.id   2134d4b6b6b1f82f79558cd1e4ca9111
#
_cell.length_a   1.000
_cell.length_b   1.000
_cell.length_c   1.000
_cell.angle_alpha   90.00
_cell.angle_beta   90.00
_cell.angle_gamma   90.00
#
_symmetry.space_group_name_H-M   'P 1'
#
loop_
_entity.id
_entity.type
_entity.pdbx_description
1 polymer ?
#
loop_
_entity_poly.entity_id
_entity_poly.type
_entity_poly.pdbx_seq_one_letter_code
_entity_poly.pdbx_strand_id
1 'polypeptide(L)'
;MKCPHCLAELRYRERTGRSCSYCQKTFALEPRENKLSLSDLRLRGIAERLSGKGTCRYTARQLAYAVVIKTLKLEEKKHSSLGSIISILFFILITVCLGLGAALLTGSIACLIIFIVLAAAMLFKSITDLKETPPKVYKEIEQFEVHYIEPWEFIHGLLPGRVAEEEIVALRQFHMPLSRVRAVVASFSEDVLDCLRVNGLVEQLGLALLNPRRLTDFDRDVINLLRSRPRLPIFLIHDASLFGSLMATILRKEWELTPQHRIIDLGLHPRHVQKLRLPWREVRRSRELVQLFEWQASVPNGLKLTKAEQAWLRKGYETSVLFIPPARLIKVVTKAVERAAPKRATVAGEQTVPKQMVDPETQAQTKARSVGFMTWPS
;
A
#
# COMPACT_ATOMS: atom_id res chain seq x y z
N MET A 1 -10.30 27.00 -3.15
CA MET A 1 -9.59 25.98 -3.96
C MET A 1 -8.91 26.69 -5.12
N LYS A 2 -7.72 26.24 -5.53
CA LYS A 2 -7.07 26.79 -6.74
C LYS A 2 -7.58 26.10 -7.99
N CYS A 3 -7.79 26.87 -9.06
CA CYS A 3 -8.13 26.32 -10.37
C CYS A 3 -6.96 25.47 -10.91
N PRO A 4 -7.19 24.28 -11.49
CA PRO A 4 -6.11 23.45 -12.05
C PRO A 4 -5.49 24.04 -13.33
N HIS A 5 -6.15 24.98 -13.99
CA HIS A 5 -5.71 25.56 -15.27
C HIS A 5 -5.03 26.93 -15.13
N CYS A 6 -5.66 27.87 -14.42
CA CYS A 6 -5.13 29.24 -14.29
C CYS A 6 -4.59 29.57 -12.90
N LEU A 7 -4.67 28.65 -11.94
CA LEU A 7 -4.21 28.77 -10.55
C LEU A 7 -4.91 29.85 -9.72
N ALA A 8 -5.94 30.53 -10.26
CA ALA A 8 -6.74 31.50 -9.53
C ALA A 8 -7.39 30.84 -8.29
N GLU A 9 -7.45 31.58 -7.20
CA GLU A 9 -8.15 31.12 -6.00
C GLU A 9 -9.66 31.29 -6.18
N LEU A 10 -10.40 30.17 -6.12
CA LEU A 10 -11.84 30.13 -6.34
C LEU A 10 -12.59 29.92 -5.04
N ARG A 11 -13.58 30.80 -4.78
CA ARG A 11 -14.62 30.56 -3.79
C ARG A 11 -15.63 29.54 -4.36
N TYR A 12 -16.48 28.97 -3.52
CA TYR A 12 -17.42 27.94 -3.98
C TYR A 12 -18.37 28.43 -5.06
N ARG A 13 -18.85 29.68 -4.95
CA ARG A 13 -19.75 30.31 -5.93
C ARG A 13 -19.10 30.54 -7.30
N GLU A 14 -17.78 30.67 -7.35
CA GLU A 14 -16.99 30.96 -8.55
C GLU A 14 -16.60 29.69 -9.33
N ARG A 15 -17.07 28.53 -8.87
CA ARG A 15 -16.77 27.21 -9.45
C ARG A 15 -18.00 26.31 -9.56
N THR A 16 -19.19 26.92 -9.64
CA THR A 16 -20.45 26.22 -9.82
C THR A 16 -20.41 25.44 -11.14
N GLY A 17 -20.92 24.20 -11.14
CA GLY A 17 -20.89 23.33 -12.34
C GLY A 17 -19.51 22.84 -12.71
N ARG A 18 -18.55 22.82 -11.75
CA ARG A 18 -17.16 22.40 -11.98
C ARG A 18 -16.44 23.18 -13.09
N SER A 19 -16.75 24.47 -13.23
CA SER A 19 -16.14 25.38 -14.17
C SER A 19 -15.51 26.57 -13.45
N CYS A 20 -14.37 27.04 -13.92
CA CYS A 20 -13.67 28.18 -13.36
C CYS A 20 -14.27 29.48 -13.88
N SER A 21 -14.72 30.40 -13.00
CA SER A 21 -15.26 31.69 -13.39
C SER A 21 -14.25 32.60 -14.11
N TYR A 22 -12.94 32.39 -13.94
CA TYR A 22 -11.90 33.20 -14.54
C TYR A 22 -11.47 32.70 -15.92
N CYS A 23 -11.19 31.41 -16.07
CA CYS A 23 -10.70 30.87 -17.36
C CYS A 23 -11.72 30.01 -18.09
N GLN A 24 -12.92 29.82 -17.54
CA GLN A 24 -14.06 29.08 -18.10
C GLN A 24 -13.79 27.58 -18.38
N LYS A 25 -12.61 27.07 -17.98
CA LYS A 25 -12.26 25.66 -18.16
C LYS A 25 -12.87 24.80 -17.04
N THR A 26 -13.30 23.60 -17.43
CA THR A 26 -13.85 22.60 -16.50
C THR A 26 -12.75 21.89 -15.73
N PHE A 27 -13.08 21.39 -14.55
CA PHE A 27 -12.22 20.54 -13.72
C PHE A 27 -13.00 19.32 -13.26
N ALA A 28 -12.31 18.24 -12.94
CA ALA A 28 -12.91 16.94 -12.69
C ALA A 28 -13.52 16.82 -11.28
N LEU A 29 -12.83 17.32 -10.26
CA LEU A 29 -13.11 17.03 -8.88
C LEU A 29 -13.44 18.29 -8.06
N GLU A 30 -14.65 18.32 -7.49
CA GLU A 30 -15.06 19.35 -6.54
C GLU A 30 -14.92 18.83 -5.11
N PRO A 31 -14.04 19.43 -4.28
CA PRO A 31 -13.78 18.93 -2.91
C PRO A 31 -15.00 18.87 -1.99
N ARG A 32 -16.02 19.69 -2.20
CA ARG A 32 -17.24 19.68 -1.41
C ARG A 32 -18.25 18.59 -1.82
N GLU A 33 -18.10 18.07 -3.03
CA GLU A 33 -19.01 17.08 -3.62
C GLU A 33 -18.48 15.64 -3.45
N ASN A 34 -17.21 15.48 -3.01
CA ASN A 34 -16.62 14.17 -2.84
C ASN A 34 -16.15 13.91 -1.41
N LYS A 35 -16.30 12.66 -0.96
CA LYS A 35 -16.01 12.24 0.42
C LYS A 35 -14.54 12.39 0.83
N LEU A 36 -13.61 12.31 -0.12
CA LEU A 36 -12.18 12.44 0.14
C LEU A 36 -11.70 13.90 0.08
N SER A 37 -12.61 14.85 -0.16
CA SER A 37 -12.31 16.28 -0.33
C SER A 37 -11.17 16.53 -1.30
N LEU A 38 -11.16 15.79 -2.42
CA LEU A 38 -10.14 15.89 -3.47
C LEU A 38 -10.47 17.01 -4.45
N SER A 39 -9.44 17.72 -4.86
CA SER A 39 -9.42 18.57 -6.04
C SER A 39 -8.40 18.02 -7.04
N ASP A 40 -8.49 18.45 -8.30
CA ASP A 40 -7.59 18.01 -9.37
C ASP A 40 -6.11 18.22 -9.00
N LEU A 41 -5.75 19.40 -8.50
CA LEU A 41 -4.39 19.69 -8.06
C LEU A 41 -3.95 18.82 -6.88
N ARG A 42 -4.86 18.50 -5.95
CA ARG A 42 -4.54 17.63 -4.81
C ARG A 42 -4.30 16.20 -5.26
N LEU A 43 -5.13 15.67 -6.16
CA LEU A 43 -4.96 14.33 -6.72
C LEU A 43 -3.64 14.25 -7.50
N ARG A 44 -3.39 15.20 -8.42
CA ARG A 44 -2.14 15.31 -9.16
C ARG A 44 -0.91 15.34 -8.25
N GLY A 45 -0.93 16.20 -7.24
CA GLY A 45 0.20 16.31 -6.31
C GLY A 45 0.39 15.06 -5.42
N ILE A 46 -0.62 14.20 -5.24
CA ILE A 46 -0.44 12.88 -4.60
C ILE A 46 0.18 11.91 -5.60
N ALA A 47 -0.29 11.89 -6.84
CA ALA A 47 0.23 11.09 -7.95
C ALA A 47 1.73 11.35 -8.21
N GLU A 48 2.12 12.62 -8.33
CA GLU A 48 3.52 13.05 -8.52
C GLU A 48 4.44 12.60 -7.37
N ARG A 49 3.94 12.65 -6.12
CA ARG A 49 4.72 12.15 -4.97
C ARG A 49 4.79 10.63 -4.94
N LEU A 50 3.71 9.95 -5.33
CA LEU A 50 3.66 8.48 -5.36
C LEU A 50 4.63 7.94 -6.40
N SER A 51 4.72 8.59 -7.58
CA SER A 51 5.68 8.25 -8.64
C SER A 51 7.12 8.68 -8.34
N GLY A 52 7.37 9.35 -7.19
CA GLY A 52 8.70 9.88 -6.89
C GLY A 52 9.21 10.82 -7.97
N LYS A 53 8.34 11.68 -8.52
CA LYS A 53 8.62 12.57 -9.68
C LYS A 53 9.00 11.80 -10.96
N GLY A 54 8.34 10.68 -11.21
CA GLY A 54 8.54 9.86 -12.40
C GLY A 54 9.61 8.76 -12.28
N THR A 55 10.17 8.58 -11.08
CA THR A 55 11.19 7.51 -10.85
C THR A 55 10.59 6.12 -10.69
N CYS A 56 9.31 6.01 -10.39
CA CYS A 56 8.57 4.75 -10.36
C CYS A 56 7.15 4.91 -10.88
N ARG A 57 6.59 3.81 -11.32
CA ARG A 57 5.23 3.70 -11.86
C ARG A 57 4.32 2.99 -10.86
N TYR A 58 3.02 3.23 -10.94
CA TYR A 58 2.04 2.68 -10.01
C TYR A 58 0.71 2.35 -10.68
N THR A 59 -0.07 1.44 -10.04
CA THR A 59 -1.43 1.07 -10.47
C THR A 59 -2.47 2.05 -9.91
N ALA A 60 -3.66 2.11 -10.53
CA ALA A 60 -4.80 2.90 -10.04
C ALA A 60 -5.09 2.61 -8.55
N ARG A 61 -5.04 1.33 -8.17
CA ARG A 61 -5.32 0.89 -6.81
C ARG A 61 -4.27 1.39 -5.80
N GLN A 62 -2.99 1.41 -6.17
CA GLN A 62 -1.94 1.99 -5.32
C GLN A 62 -2.15 3.48 -5.07
N LEU A 63 -2.65 4.23 -6.08
CA LEU A 63 -3.03 5.62 -5.90
C LEU A 63 -4.20 5.78 -4.92
N ALA A 64 -5.23 4.93 -5.02
CA ALA A 64 -6.37 4.93 -4.10
C ALA A 64 -5.90 4.78 -2.64
N TYR A 65 -5.04 3.80 -2.37
CA TYR A 65 -4.47 3.58 -1.04
C TYR A 65 -3.63 4.77 -0.55
N ALA A 66 -2.83 5.39 -1.45
CA ALA A 66 -2.02 6.56 -1.11
C ALA A 66 -2.88 7.80 -0.80
N VAL A 67 -3.99 8.00 -1.50
CA VAL A 67 -4.94 9.09 -1.25
C VAL A 67 -5.62 8.89 0.10
N VAL A 68 -6.12 7.68 0.36
CA VAL A 68 -6.82 7.34 1.59
C VAL A 68 -5.94 7.55 2.82
N ILE A 69 -4.71 7.05 2.83
CA ILE A 69 -3.80 7.25 3.98
C ILE A 69 -3.52 8.73 4.25
N LYS A 70 -3.47 9.54 3.19
CA LYS A 70 -3.22 10.97 3.31
C LYS A 70 -4.43 11.73 3.81
N THR A 71 -5.64 11.30 3.42
CA THR A 71 -6.90 11.87 3.89
C THR A 71 -7.10 11.57 5.38
N LEU A 72 -6.88 10.32 5.79
CA LEU A 72 -6.96 9.91 7.20
C LEU A 72 -5.99 10.69 8.09
N LYS A 73 -4.73 10.86 7.67
CA LYS A 73 -3.75 11.66 8.43
C LYS A 73 -4.15 13.13 8.57
N LEU A 74 -4.90 13.66 7.61
CA LEU A 74 -5.42 15.02 7.68
C LEU A 74 -6.62 15.11 8.63
N GLU A 75 -7.48 14.11 8.65
CA GLU A 75 -8.61 14.02 9.59
C GLU A 75 -8.10 13.82 11.02
N GLU A 76 -7.16 12.91 11.24
CA GLU A 76 -6.52 12.71 12.53
C GLU A 76 -5.90 14.01 13.06
N LYS A 77 -5.19 14.77 12.21
CA LYS A 77 -4.64 16.07 12.55
C LYS A 77 -5.72 17.12 12.86
N LYS A 78 -6.89 17.03 12.20
CA LYS A 78 -8.03 17.94 12.42
C LYS A 78 -8.77 17.59 13.71
N HIS A 79 -8.93 16.31 14.04
CA HIS A 79 -9.58 15.84 15.26
C HIS A 79 -8.71 15.90 16.50
N SER A 80 -7.39 15.81 16.37
CA SER A 80 -6.43 16.07 17.47
C SER A 80 -6.31 17.56 17.78
N SER A 81 -7.10 18.40 17.13
CA SER A 81 -7.12 19.83 17.39
C SER A 81 -7.72 20.13 18.76
N LEU A 82 -7.26 21.23 19.35
CA LEU A 82 -7.59 21.80 20.66
C LEU A 82 -9.03 21.55 21.17
N GLY A 83 -9.99 21.45 20.27
CA GLY A 83 -11.41 21.25 20.61
C GLY A 83 -11.73 19.92 21.30
N SER A 84 -11.14 18.80 20.87
CA SER A 84 -11.35 17.50 21.54
C SER A 84 -10.68 17.47 22.90
N ILE A 85 -9.47 18.06 23.02
CA ILE A 85 -8.77 18.15 24.29
C ILE A 85 -9.53 19.06 25.26
N ILE A 86 -10.03 20.20 24.80
CA ILE A 86 -10.84 21.14 25.60
C ILE A 86 -12.16 20.46 26.05
N SER A 87 -12.83 19.71 25.16
CA SER A 87 -14.05 19.01 25.52
C SER A 87 -13.81 17.94 26.59
N ILE A 88 -12.74 17.17 26.47
CA ILE A 88 -12.35 16.15 27.47
C ILE A 88 -12.00 16.83 28.81
N LEU A 89 -11.19 17.90 28.80
CA LEU A 89 -10.85 18.65 30.00
C LEU A 89 -12.07 19.28 30.67
N PHE A 90 -13.01 19.81 29.88
CA PHE A 90 -14.27 20.36 30.38
C PHE A 90 -15.13 19.29 31.03
N PHE A 91 -15.23 18.10 30.45
CA PHE A 91 -15.97 16.97 31.03
C PHE A 91 -15.35 16.49 32.35
N ILE A 92 -13.99 16.42 32.41
CA ILE A 92 -13.27 16.08 33.66
C ILE A 92 -13.54 17.12 34.73
N LEU A 93 -13.48 18.40 34.38
CA LEU A 93 -13.74 19.50 35.31
C LEU A 93 -15.15 19.39 35.90
N ILE A 94 -16.17 19.18 35.08
CA ILE A 94 -17.54 19.00 35.53
C ILE A 94 -17.64 17.78 36.47
N THR A 95 -17.03 16.65 36.13
CA THR A 95 -17.10 15.43 36.95
C THR A 95 -16.44 15.65 38.33
N VAL A 96 -15.31 16.34 38.34
CA VAL A 96 -14.61 16.69 39.58
C VAL A 96 -15.42 17.67 40.43
N CYS A 97 -15.98 18.70 39.81
CA CYS A 97 -16.84 19.67 40.52
C CYS A 97 -18.09 19.01 41.13
N LEU A 98 -18.73 18.09 40.40
CA LEU A 98 -19.86 17.31 40.91
C LEU A 98 -19.45 16.38 42.07
N GLY A 99 -18.28 15.75 41.98
CA GLY A 99 -17.72 14.91 43.04
C GLY A 99 -17.40 15.73 44.31
N LEU A 100 -16.85 16.93 44.15
CA LEU A 100 -16.55 17.84 45.24
C LEU A 100 -17.84 18.33 45.93
N GLY A 101 -18.85 18.70 45.16
CA GLY A 101 -20.18 19.07 45.66
C GLY A 101 -20.86 17.96 46.46
N ALA A 102 -20.82 16.73 45.93
CA ALA A 102 -21.35 15.57 46.63
C ALA A 102 -20.59 15.26 47.92
N ALA A 103 -19.26 15.38 47.94
CA ALA A 103 -18.44 15.16 49.12
C ALA A 103 -18.69 16.21 50.22
N LEU A 104 -18.93 17.46 49.86
CA LEU A 104 -19.28 18.55 50.77
C LEU A 104 -20.69 18.34 51.37
N LEU A 105 -21.66 17.84 50.59
CA LEU A 105 -23.02 17.58 51.05
C LEU A 105 -23.12 16.35 51.96
N THR A 106 -22.30 15.31 51.69
CA THR A 106 -22.40 14.03 52.43
C THR A 106 -21.31 13.87 53.50
N GLY A 107 -20.34 14.78 53.56
CA GLY A 107 -19.20 14.68 54.48
C GLY A 107 -18.26 13.51 54.19
N SER A 108 -18.42 12.82 53.03
CA SER A 108 -17.72 11.58 52.72
C SER A 108 -16.70 11.76 51.61
N ILE A 109 -15.42 11.57 51.95
CA ILE A 109 -14.30 11.55 50.97
C ILE A 109 -14.45 10.40 49.98
N ALA A 110 -15.15 9.32 50.32
CA ALA A 110 -15.38 8.19 49.46
C ALA A 110 -16.11 8.57 48.15
N CYS A 111 -17.06 9.52 48.21
CA CYS A 111 -17.78 10.04 47.04
C CYS A 111 -16.81 10.70 46.07
N LEU A 112 -15.86 11.50 46.54
CA LEU A 112 -14.86 12.16 45.71
C LEU A 112 -13.96 11.14 44.97
N ILE A 113 -13.52 10.12 45.70
CA ILE A 113 -12.66 9.07 45.13
C ILE A 113 -13.40 8.30 44.02
N ILE A 114 -14.67 7.96 44.22
CA ILE A 114 -15.51 7.26 43.24
C ILE A 114 -15.61 8.10 41.94
N PHE A 115 -15.90 9.40 42.05
CA PHE A 115 -16.01 10.27 40.87
C PHE A 115 -14.67 10.44 40.11
N ILE A 116 -13.54 10.50 40.83
CA ILE A 116 -12.19 10.52 40.19
C ILE A 116 -11.91 9.24 39.44
N VAL A 117 -12.22 8.07 40.02
CA VAL A 117 -12.02 6.76 39.37
C VAL A 117 -12.92 6.62 38.14
N LEU A 118 -14.18 7.08 38.20
CA LEU A 118 -15.09 7.08 37.05
C LEU A 118 -14.59 8.01 35.94
N ALA A 119 -14.10 9.20 36.27
CA ALA A 119 -13.52 10.13 35.30
C ALA A 119 -12.28 9.54 34.63
N ALA A 120 -11.40 8.88 35.39
CA ALA A 120 -10.22 8.21 34.87
C ALA A 120 -10.57 7.02 33.96
N ALA A 121 -11.57 6.22 34.34
CA ALA A 121 -12.05 5.09 33.55
C ALA A 121 -12.70 5.56 32.22
N MET A 122 -13.50 6.63 32.24
CA MET A 122 -14.07 7.23 31.03
C MET A 122 -12.97 7.81 30.11
N LEU A 123 -11.96 8.45 30.67
CA LEU A 123 -10.83 8.97 29.94
C LEU A 123 -10.02 7.86 29.27
N PHE A 124 -9.74 6.79 29.99
CA PHE A 124 -9.06 5.60 29.47
C PHE A 124 -9.88 4.95 28.36
N LYS A 125 -11.19 4.80 28.54
CA LYS A 125 -12.09 4.26 27.51
C LYS A 125 -12.13 5.16 26.26
N SER A 126 -12.23 6.49 26.42
CA SER A 126 -12.22 7.42 25.28
C SER A 126 -10.90 7.36 24.50
N ILE A 127 -9.76 7.19 25.19
CA ILE A 127 -8.45 7.05 24.54
C ILE A 127 -8.32 5.70 23.81
N THR A 128 -8.90 4.62 24.37
CA THR A 128 -8.89 3.30 23.72
C THR A 128 -9.83 3.25 22.53
N ASP A 129 -11.03 3.81 22.63
CA ASP A 129 -12.03 3.88 21.55
C ASP A 129 -11.51 4.72 20.35
N LEU A 130 -10.79 5.82 20.62
CA LEU A 130 -10.12 6.61 19.57
C LEU A 130 -9.05 5.82 18.80
N LYS A 131 -8.46 4.79 19.40
CA LYS A 131 -7.43 3.94 18.77
C LYS A 131 -7.98 2.75 18.00
N GLU A 132 -9.23 2.36 18.23
CA GLU A 132 -9.77 1.08 17.73
C GLU A 132 -10.80 1.22 16.60
N THR A 133 -11.25 2.42 16.22
CA THR A 133 -12.25 2.58 15.15
C THR A 133 -11.63 2.35 13.77
N PRO A 134 -11.98 1.27 13.06
CA PRO A 134 -11.49 1.05 11.71
C PRO A 134 -12.04 2.14 10.79
N PRO A 135 -11.20 2.77 9.98
CA PRO A 135 -11.65 3.82 9.08
C PRO A 135 -12.61 3.26 8.02
N LYS A 136 -13.79 3.88 7.89
CA LYS A 136 -14.82 3.55 6.89
C LYS A 136 -14.37 3.75 5.42
N VAL A 137 -13.11 4.06 5.20
CA VAL A 137 -12.54 4.48 3.91
C VAL A 137 -12.25 3.34 2.93
N TYR A 138 -12.28 2.07 3.35
CA TYR A 138 -12.04 0.95 2.44
C TYR A 138 -13.07 0.86 1.31
N LYS A 139 -14.32 1.26 1.56
CA LYS A 139 -15.34 1.31 0.52
C LYS A 139 -15.01 2.32 -0.59
N GLU A 140 -14.37 3.43 -0.25
CA GLU A 140 -13.95 4.43 -1.22
C GLU A 140 -12.77 3.95 -2.10
N ILE A 141 -11.95 3.02 -1.59
CA ILE A 141 -10.86 2.41 -2.36
C ILE A 141 -11.42 1.56 -3.52
N GLU A 142 -12.51 0.82 -3.28
CA GLU A 142 -13.13 -0.05 -4.28
C GLU A 142 -13.73 0.75 -5.45
N GLN A 143 -14.24 1.94 -5.17
CA GLN A 143 -14.90 2.81 -6.15
C GLN A 143 -13.99 3.97 -6.62
N PHE A 144 -12.73 3.97 -6.20
CA PHE A 144 -11.83 5.12 -6.41
C PHE A 144 -11.55 5.40 -7.88
N GLU A 145 -11.39 4.39 -8.68
CA GLU A 145 -11.08 4.53 -10.10
C GLU A 145 -12.23 5.25 -10.82
N VAL A 146 -13.44 4.73 -10.69
CA VAL A 146 -14.65 5.29 -11.32
C VAL A 146 -14.98 6.70 -10.83
N HIS A 147 -14.82 6.96 -9.52
CA HIS A 147 -15.25 8.24 -8.94
C HIS A 147 -14.20 9.36 -9.03
N TYR A 148 -12.91 9.02 -9.17
CA TYR A 148 -11.83 10.02 -9.07
C TYR A 148 -10.83 9.96 -10.23
N ILE A 149 -10.43 8.78 -10.68
CA ILE A 149 -9.43 8.64 -11.74
C ILE A 149 -10.05 8.90 -13.10
N GLU A 150 -11.09 8.18 -13.48
CA GLU A 150 -11.75 8.31 -14.78
C GLU A 150 -12.21 9.74 -15.06
N PRO A 151 -12.94 10.44 -14.15
CA PRO A 151 -13.31 11.84 -14.39
C PRO A 151 -12.10 12.77 -14.53
N TRP A 152 -11.03 12.50 -13.77
CA TRP A 152 -9.82 13.32 -13.86
C TRP A 152 -9.10 13.09 -15.18
N GLU A 153 -8.95 11.85 -15.62
CA GLU A 153 -8.27 11.49 -16.87
C GLU A 153 -9.05 11.90 -18.12
N PHE A 154 -10.37 11.92 -18.03
CA PHE A 154 -11.22 12.46 -19.11
C PHE A 154 -10.90 13.94 -19.44
N ILE A 155 -10.54 14.74 -18.42
CA ILE A 155 -10.27 16.16 -18.60
C ILE A 155 -8.77 16.45 -18.82
N HIS A 156 -7.89 15.72 -18.14
CA HIS A 156 -6.46 16.04 -18.05
C HIS A 156 -5.53 15.00 -18.69
N GLY A 157 -6.08 13.89 -19.19
CA GLY A 157 -5.29 12.75 -19.66
C GLY A 157 -4.72 11.89 -18.52
N LEU A 158 -3.79 11.01 -18.82
CA LEU A 158 -3.25 10.04 -17.87
C LEU A 158 -2.56 10.71 -16.67
N LEU A 159 -2.84 10.24 -15.46
CA LEU A 159 -2.22 10.74 -14.23
C LEU A 159 -0.69 10.49 -14.22
N PRO A 160 0.12 11.45 -13.73
CA PRO A 160 1.58 11.32 -13.72
C PRO A 160 2.07 10.05 -13.01
N GLY A 161 2.74 9.16 -13.74
CA GLY A 161 3.29 7.90 -13.25
C GLY A 161 2.28 6.74 -13.13
N ARG A 162 0.99 6.97 -13.42
CA ARG A 162 0.03 5.88 -13.54
C ARG A 162 0.29 5.05 -14.80
N VAL A 163 0.12 3.75 -14.69
CA VAL A 163 0.17 2.84 -15.84
C VAL A 163 -1.24 2.60 -16.34
N ALA A 164 -1.44 2.67 -17.66
CA ALA A 164 -2.71 2.33 -18.29
C ALA A 164 -3.00 0.82 -18.15
N GLU A 165 -4.28 0.45 -18.08
CA GLU A 165 -4.66 -0.96 -17.86
C GLU A 165 -4.23 -1.85 -19.04
N GLU A 166 -4.28 -1.33 -20.27
CA GLU A 166 -3.86 -2.03 -21.48
C GLU A 166 -2.39 -2.42 -21.42
N GLU A 167 -1.55 -1.52 -20.90
CA GLU A 167 -0.11 -1.80 -20.70
C GLU A 167 0.10 -2.85 -19.60
N ILE A 168 -0.66 -2.79 -18.52
CA ILE A 168 -0.60 -3.79 -17.45
C ILE A 168 -0.97 -5.16 -18.00
N VAL A 169 -2.04 -5.26 -18.79
CA VAL A 169 -2.47 -6.52 -19.43
C VAL A 169 -1.38 -7.07 -20.35
N ALA A 170 -0.75 -6.23 -21.17
CA ALA A 170 0.35 -6.64 -22.03
C ALA A 170 1.57 -7.14 -21.22
N LEU A 171 1.91 -6.47 -20.13
CA LEU A 171 3.02 -6.87 -19.27
C LEU A 171 2.74 -8.15 -18.48
N ARG A 172 1.48 -8.49 -18.19
CA ARG A 172 1.11 -9.76 -17.57
C ARG A 172 1.37 -10.97 -18.47
N GLN A 173 1.35 -10.77 -19.79
CA GLN A 173 1.67 -11.83 -20.79
C GLN A 173 3.17 -12.08 -20.91
N PHE A 174 4.00 -11.14 -20.45
CA PHE A 174 5.44 -11.31 -20.50
C PHE A 174 5.93 -12.20 -19.34
N HIS A 175 6.63 -13.27 -19.69
CA HIS A 175 7.24 -14.19 -18.73
C HIS A 175 8.74 -14.32 -18.95
N MET A 176 9.48 -14.33 -17.86
CA MET A 176 10.92 -14.61 -17.91
C MET A 176 11.18 -16.07 -18.33
N PRO A 177 12.06 -16.36 -19.27
CA PRO A 177 12.46 -17.74 -19.57
C PRO A 177 12.91 -18.48 -18.31
N LEU A 178 12.44 -19.72 -18.10
CA LEU A 178 12.71 -20.51 -16.88
C LEU A 178 14.20 -20.64 -16.56
N SER A 179 15.07 -20.70 -17.61
CA SER A 179 16.52 -20.75 -17.46
C SER A 179 17.12 -19.50 -16.82
N ARG A 180 16.45 -18.35 -16.95
CA ARG A 180 16.87 -17.04 -16.40
C ARG A 180 16.21 -16.70 -15.07
N VAL A 181 15.27 -17.51 -14.59
CA VAL A 181 14.61 -17.29 -13.29
C VAL A 181 15.63 -17.46 -12.17
N ARG A 182 15.79 -16.42 -11.36
CA ARG A 182 16.73 -16.36 -10.23
C ARG A 182 16.02 -16.31 -8.89
N ALA A 183 14.76 -15.92 -8.88
CA ALA A 183 13.93 -15.86 -7.70
C ALA A 183 12.45 -15.89 -8.08
N VAL A 184 11.62 -16.35 -7.16
CA VAL A 184 10.16 -16.34 -7.30
C VAL A 184 9.60 -15.35 -6.30
N VAL A 185 8.66 -14.51 -6.74
CA VAL A 185 7.88 -13.63 -5.86
C VAL A 185 6.43 -14.09 -5.93
N ALA A 186 5.86 -14.47 -4.79
CA ALA A 186 4.47 -14.87 -4.67
C ALA A 186 3.67 -13.83 -3.89
N SER A 187 2.52 -13.42 -4.43
CA SER A 187 1.57 -12.52 -3.76
C SER A 187 0.14 -12.85 -4.18
N PHE A 188 -0.80 -12.75 -3.23
CA PHE A 188 -2.24 -12.84 -3.52
C PHE A 188 -2.83 -11.53 -4.08
N SER A 189 -2.06 -10.44 -4.05
CA SER A 189 -2.43 -9.14 -4.62
C SER A 189 -1.83 -8.98 -6.00
N GLU A 190 -2.67 -8.96 -7.04
CA GLU A 190 -2.22 -8.71 -8.40
C GLU A 190 -1.59 -7.33 -8.55
N ASP A 191 -2.14 -6.30 -7.89
CA ASP A 191 -1.59 -4.95 -7.89
C ASP A 191 -0.14 -4.88 -7.37
N VAL A 192 0.24 -5.78 -6.45
CA VAL A 192 1.63 -5.90 -5.97
C VAL A 192 2.52 -6.46 -7.08
N LEU A 193 2.07 -7.53 -7.75
CA LEU A 193 2.80 -8.15 -8.84
C LEU A 193 2.92 -7.19 -10.03
N ASP A 194 1.83 -6.49 -10.37
CA ASP A 194 1.83 -5.49 -11.43
C ASP A 194 2.77 -4.32 -11.12
N CYS A 195 2.81 -3.87 -9.87
CA CYS A 195 3.79 -2.86 -9.44
C CYS A 195 5.23 -3.29 -9.76
N LEU A 196 5.57 -4.57 -9.55
CA LEU A 196 6.90 -5.08 -9.87
C LEU A 196 7.12 -5.19 -11.39
N ARG A 197 6.08 -5.62 -12.15
CA ARG A 197 6.12 -5.72 -13.63
C ARG A 197 6.35 -4.35 -14.27
N VAL A 198 5.49 -3.38 -13.96
CA VAL A 198 5.53 -2.05 -14.59
C VAL A 198 6.79 -1.25 -14.27
N ASN A 199 7.52 -1.66 -13.23
CA ASN A 199 8.82 -1.08 -12.89
C ASN A 199 10.01 -1.92 -13.37
N GLY A 200 9.78 -2.93 -14.23
CA GLY A 200 10.84 -3.70 -14.92
C GLY A 200 11.62 -4.66 -14.03
N LEU A 201 11.13 -4.99 -12.82
CA LEU A 201 11.86 -5.85 -11.89
C LEU A 201 11.94 -7.31 -12.39
N VAL A 202 11.01 -7.72 -13.24
CA VAL A 202 11.00 -9.06 -13.84
C VAL A 202 12.31 -9.31 -14.58
N GLU A 203 12.66 -8.44 -15.52
CA GLU A 203 13.86 -8.55 -16.33
C GLU A 203 15.12 -8.19 -15.56
N GLN A 204 15.08 -7.13 -14.77
CA GLN A 204 16.25 -6.62 -14.03
C GLN A 204 16.78 -7.64 -13.03
N LEU A 205 15.89 -8.32 -12.33
CA LEU A 205 16.25 -9.23 -11.24
C LEU A 205 16.08 -10.71 -11.60
N GLY A 206 15.51 -11.03 -12.76
CA GLY A 206 15.19 -12.41 -13.15
C GLY A 206 14.09 -13.02 -12.27
N LEU A 207 12.95 -12.32 -12.15
CA LEU A 207 11.86 -12.76 -11.29
C LEU A 207 10.81 -13.56 -12.06
N ALA A 208 10.29 -14.62 -11.45
CA ALA A 208 8.97 -15.17 -11.77
C ALA A 208 7.98 -14.63 -10.73
N LEU A 209 6.87 -14.05 -11.22
CA LEU A 209 5.84 -13.46 -10.37
C LEU A 209 4.61 -14.35 -10.39
N LEU A 210 4.20 -14.91 -9.25
CA LEU A 210 3.11 -15.86 -9.13
C LEU A 210 1.99 -15.32 -8.23
N ASN A 211 0.75 -15.43 -8.75
CA ASN A 211 -0.43 -15.29 -7.90
C ASN A 211 -0.99 -16.69 -7.58
N PRO A 212 -0.86 -17.17 -6.33
CA PRO A 212 -1.27 -18.53 -5.99
C PRO A 212 -2.77 -18.81 -6.18
N ARG A 213 -3.62 -17.77 -6.29
CA ARG A 213 -5.06 -17.92 -6.56
C ARG A 213 -5.38 -18.07 -8.05
N ARG A 214 -4.45 -17.76 -8.94
CA ARG A 214 -4.67 -17.70 -10.40
C ARG A 214 -3.44 -18.22 -11.14
N LEU A 215 -3.16 -19.51 -10.93
CA LEU A 215 -2.01 -20.16 -11.56
C LEU A 215 -2.27 -20.38 -13.04
N THR A 216 -1.36 -19.89 -13.87
CA THR A 216 -1.26 -20.18 -15.31
C THR A 216 -0.43 -21.43 -15.56
N ASP A 217 -0.34 -21.89 -16.81
CA ASP A 217 0.54 -23.01 -17.16
C ASP A 217 2.02 -22.66 -16.91
N PHE A 218 2.43 -21.44 -17.24
CA PHE A 218 3.77 -20.95 -16.90
C PHE A 218 4.04 -20.99 -15.38
N ASP A 219 3.05 -20.63 -14.55
CA ASP A 219 3.22 -20.67 -13.08
C ASP A 219 3.41 -22.12 -12.59
N ARG A 220 2.73 -23.09 -13.20
CA ARG A 220 2.94 -24.53 -12.91
C ARG A 220 4.35 -24.97 -13.27
N ASP A 221 4.89 -24.52 -14.42
CA ASP A 221 6.27 -24.79 -14.80
C ASP A 221 7.28 -24.17 -13.82
N VAL A 222 7.01 -22.96 -13.32
CA VAL A 222 7.82 -22.34 -12.26
C VAL A 222 7.75 -23.13 -10.95
N ILE A 223 6.57 -23.64 -10.58
CA ILE A 223 6.43 -24.50 -9.38
C ILE A 223 7.23 -25.81 -9.57
N ASN A 224 7.19 -26.44 -10.74
CA ASN A 224 7.99 -27.60 -11.04
C ASN A 224 9.49 -27.28 -11.00
N LEU A 225 9.90 -26.09 -11.49
CA LEU A 225 11.27 -25.60 -11.36
C LEU A 225 11.68 -25.45 -9.89
N LEU A 226 10.80 -24.94 -9.03
CA LEU A 226 11.06 -24.83 -7.59
C LEU A 226 11.30 -26.21 -6.98
N ARG A 227 10.45 -27.19 -7.26
CA ARG A 227 10.61 -28.58 -6.76
C ARG A 227 11.97 -29.18 -7.16
N SER A 228 12.45 -28.90 -8.37
CA SER A 228 13.76 -29.37 -8.87
C SER A 228 14.94 -28.55 -8.35
N ARG A 229 14.73 -27.30 -7.90
CA ARG A 229 15.78 -26.38 -7.43
C ARG A 229 15.46 -25.82 -6.02
N PRO A 230 15.65 -26.58 -4.94
CA PRO A 230 15.29 -26.16 -3.56
C PRO A 230 16.03 -24.90 -3.08
N ARG A 231 17.16 -24.56 -3.73
CA ARG A 231 17.94 -23.35 -3.40
C ARG A 231 17.40 -22.08 -4.04
N LEU A 232 16.44 -22.17 -4.99
CA LEU A 232 15.82 -21.02 -5.62
C LEU A 232 14.95 -20.28 -4.56
N PRO A 233 15.24 -19.01 -4.24
CA PRO A 233 14.54 -18.32 -3.17
C PRO A 233 13.11 -17.94 -3.59
N ILE A 234 12.17 -18.09 -2.65
CA ILE A 234 10.79 -17.70 -2.79
C ILE A 234 10.54 -16.54 -1.84
N PHE A 235 10.13 -15.40 -2.37
CA PHE A 235 9.76 -14.21 -1.60
C PHE A 235 8.24 -14.11 -1.52
N LEU A 236 7.71 -13.97 -0.31
CA LEU A 236 6.28 -13.79 -0.07
C LEU A 236 5.99 -12.33 0.22
N ILE A 237 5.02 -11.76 -0.49
CA ILE A 237 4.51 -10.42 -0.22
C ILE A 237 3.02 -10.55 0.08
N HIS A 238 2.64 -10.22 1.31
CA HIS A 238 1.27 -10.38 1.78
C HIS A 238 0.82 -9.23 2.67
N ASP A 239 -0.49 -9.12 2.83
CA ASP A 239 -1.15 -8.21 3.75
C ASP A 239 -0.90 -8.61 5.22
N ALA A 240 -0.94 -7.65 6.14
CA ALA A 240 -1.03 -7.96 7.55
C ALA A 240 -2.43 -8.51 7.84
N SER A 241 -2.59 -9.80 7.71
CA SER A 241 -3.85 -10.52 7.89
C SER A 241 -3.58 -11.93 8.41
N LEU A 242 -4.62 -12.58 8.93
CA LEU A 242 -4.55 -13.98 9.35
C LEU A 242 -4.07 -14.86 8.19
N PHE A 243 -4.67 -14.68 7.01
CA PHE A 243 -4.32 -15.43 5.81
C PHE A 243 -2.87 -15.15 5.38
N GLY A 244 -2.45 -13.88 5.37
CA GLY A 244 -1.07 -13.51 5.03
C GLY A 244 -0.05 -14.18 5.95
N SER A 245 -0.33 -14.23 7.24
CA SER A 245 0.55 -14.88 8.23
C SER A 245 0.70 -16.39 8.01
N LEU A 246 -0.29 -17.03 7.38
CA LEU A 246 -0.29 -18.47 7.06
C LEU A 246 0.24 -18.76 5.64
N MET A 247 0.51 -17.74 4.84
CA MET A 247 0.84 -17.90 3.42
C MET A 247 2.01 -18.87 3.19
N ALA A 248 3.07 -18.77 3.99
CA ALA A 248 4.23 -19.68 3.86
C ALA A 248 3.84 -21.14 4.10
N THR A 249 3.00 -21.40 5.09
CA THR A 249 2.51 -22.76 5.42
C THR A 249 1.60 -23.30 4.30
N ILE A 250 0.69 -22.46 3.81
CA ILE A 250 -0.24 -22.81 2.74
C ILE A 250 0.55 -23.17 1.47
N LEU A 251 1.48 -22.31 1.04
CA LEU A 251 2.26 -22.57 -0.18
C LEU A 251 3.19 -23.77 -0.05
N ARG A 252 3.74 -24.04 1.14
CA ARG A 252 4.51 -25.27 1.32
C ARG A 252 3.68 -26.51 1.06
N LYS A 253 2.43 -26.51 1.52
CA LYS A 253 1.51 -27.64 1.33
C LYS A 253 1.03 -27.73 -0.12
N GLU A 254 0.54 -26.62 -0.69
CA GLU A 254 -0.04 -26.61 -2.05
C GLU A 254 0.99 -26.86 -3.15
N TRP A 255 2.21 -26.35 -2.98
CA TRP A 255 3.29 -26.52 -3.95
C TRP A 255 4.22 -27.71 -3.63
N GLU A 256 3.90 -28.50 -2.60
CA GLU A 256 4.67 -29.65 -2.15
C GLU A 256 6.15 -29.32 -1.89
N LEU A 257 6.39 -28.17 -1.24
CA LEU A 257 7.74 -27.68 -0.97
C LEU A 257 8.32 -28.34 0.28
N THR A 258 9.50 -28.91 0.18
CA THR A 258 10.23 -29.50 1.29
C THR A 258 10.78 -28.44 2.25
N PRO A 259 11.23 -28.81 3.47
CA PRO A 259 11.87 -27.86 4.39
C PRO A 259 13.13 -27.19 3.85
N GLN A 260 13.77 -27.78 2.85
CA GLN A 260 14.98 -27.23 2.21
C GLN A 260 14.69 -25.98 1.35
N HIS A 261 13.43 -25.78 0.90
CA HIS A 261 13.08 -24.62 0.12
C HIS A 261 13.12 -23.36 0.97
N ARG A 262 13.87 -22.37 0.48
CA ARG A 262 14.07 -21.10 1.17
C ARG A 262 12.91 -20.14 0.90
N ILE A 263 11.96 -20.07 1.83
CA ILE A 263 10.88 -19.08 1.80
C ILE A 263 11.28 -17.88 2.65
N ILE A 264 11.22 -16.68 2.06
CA ILE A 264 11.59 -15.41 2.70
C ILE A 264 10.34 -14.53 2.74
N ASP A 265 9.89 -14.23 3.93
CA ASP A 265 8.72 -13.40 4.17
C ASP A 265 9.10 -11.91 4.10
N LEU A 266 8.54 -11.20 3.12
CA LEU A 266 8.64 -9.74 2.92
C LEU A 266 7.29 -9.05 3.18
N GLY A 267 6.30 -9.80 3.66
CA GLY A 267 4.96 -9.31 3.87
C GLY A 267 4.82 -8.29 5.00
N LEU A 268 3.63 -7.74 5.08
CA LEU A 268 3.27 -6.80 6.13
C LEU A 268 2.82 -7.58 7.38
N HIS A 269 3.41 -7.27 8.53
CA HIS A 269 3.03 -7.86 9.83
C HIS A 269 2.31 -6.85 10.72
N PRO A 270 1.51 -7.27 11.72
CA PRO A 270 0.82 -6.36 12.63
C PRO A 270 1.74 -5.31 13.29
N ARG A 271 2.98 -5.69 13.66
CA ARG A 271 4.00 -4.75 14.19
C ARG A 271 4.32 -3.62 13.22
N HIS A 272 4.31 -3.89 11.92
CA HIS A 272 4.54 -2.86 10.89
C HIS A 272 3.35 -1.91 10.78
N VAL A 273 2.12 -2.44 10.91
CA VAL A 273 0.88 -1.64 10.91
C VAL A 273 0.92 -0.62 12.05
N GLN A 274 1.24 -1.07 13.26
CA GLN A 274 1.35 -0.21 14.43
C GLN A 274 2.48 0.83 14.29
N LYS A 275 3.68 0.39 13.89
CA LYS A 275 4.86 1.27 13.73
C LYS A 275 4.64 2.34 12.66
N LEU A 276 3.99 2.01 11.55
CA LEU A 276 3.77 2.92 10.42
C LEU A 276 2.43 3.66 10.53
N ARG A 277 1.63 3.37 11.57
CA ARG A 277 0.26 3.90 11.75
C ARG A 277 -0.57 3.74 10.49
N LEU A 278 -0.64 2.51 9.99
CA LEU A 278 -1.43 2.20 8.80
C LEU A 278 -2.88 1.96 9.19
N PRO A 279 -3.83 2.33 8.31
CA PRO A 279 -5.24 1.98 8.49
C PRO A 279 -5.45 0.46 8.49
N TRP A 280 -6.39 -0.01 9.26
CA TRP A 280 -6.78 -1.42 9.30
C TRP A 280 -8.30 -1.53 9.25
N ARG A 281 -8.81 -2.72 8.90
CA ARG A 281 -10.22 -3.06 8.93
C ARG A 281 -10.43 -4.40 9.62
N GLU A 282 -11.64 -4.62 10.12
CA GLU A 282 -12.08 -5.92 10.63
C GLU A 282 -12.72 -6.72 9.50
N VAL A 283 -12.36 -7.99 9.37
CA VAL A 283 -12.86 -8.89 8.33
C VAL A 283 -13.34 -10.19 8.95
N ARG A 284 -14.50 -10.68 8.49
CA ARG A 284 -14.99 -12.02 8.83
C ARG A 284 -14.03 -13.08 8.30
N ARG A 285 -13.80 -14.13 9.08
CA ARG A 285 -12.88 -15.23 8.78
C ARG A 285 -13.64 -16.54 8.66
N SER A 286 -13.11 -17.43 7.83
CA SER A 286 -13.60 -18.81 7.82
C SER A 286 -13.12 -19.53 9.09
N ARG A 287 -13.89 -20.52 9.55
CA ARG A 287 -13.54 -21.32 10.71
C ARG A 287 -12.26 -22.12 10.48
N GLU A 288 -12.10 -22.64 9.27
CA GLU A 288 -10.94 -23.44 8.84
C GLU A 288 -9.65 -22.63 8.93
N LEU A 289 -9.69 -21.36 8.51
CA LEU A 289 -8.53 -20.48 8.56
C LEU A 289 -8.13 -20.17 10.02
N VAL A 290 -9.12 -19.96 10.88
CA VAL A 290 -8.87 -19.75 12.33
C VAL A 290 -8.27 -21.00 12.95
N GLN A 291 -8.81 -22.19 12.67
CA GLN A 291 -8.28 -23.47 13.19
C GLN A 291 -6.85 -23.71 12.71
N LEU A 292 -6.55 -23.46 11.43
CA LEU A 292 -5.19 -23.59 10.91
C LEU A 292 -4.23 -22.62 11.61
N PHE A 293 -4.68 -21.40 11.88
CA PHE A 293 -3.87 -20.40 12.58
C PHE A 293 -3.59 -20.82 14.04
N GLU A 294 -4.60 -21.29 14.78
CA GLU A 294 -4.43 -21.72 16.15
C GLU A 294 -3.51 -22.95 16.24
N TRP A 295 -3.69 -23.91 15.33
CA TRP A 295 -2.79 -25.05 15.22
C TRP A 295 -1.35 -24.58 14.95
N GLN A 296 -1.13 -23.70 13.95
CA GLN A 296 0.20 -23.22 13.61
C GLN A 296 0.83 -22.37 14.74
N ALA A 297 0.02 -21.64 15.49
CA ALA A 297 0.48 -20.87 16.65
C ALA A 297 0.88 -21.73 17.84
N SER A 298 0.33 -22.95 17.96
CA SER A 298 0.66 -23.91 19.02
C SER A 298 1.91 -24.74 18.72
N VAL A 299 2.33 -24.84 17.46
CA VAL A 299 3.52 -25.61 17.08
C VAL A 299 4.80 -24.86 17.46
N PRO A 300 5.77 -25.51 18.14
CA PRO A 300 7.09 -24.92 18.37
C PRO A 300 7.75 -24.50 17.05
N ASN A 301 8.21 -23.25 16.98
CA ASN A 301 8.75 -22.63 15.76
C ASN A 301 7.75 -22.44 14.59
N GLY A 302 6.44 -22.52 14.86
CA GLY A 302 5.38 -22.27 13.86
C GLY A 302 5.37 -20.82 13.38
N LEU A 303 4.42 -20.01 13.83
CA LEU A 303 4.35 -18.59 13.44
C LEU A 303 5.35 -17.74 14.26
N LYS A 304 6.21 -17.00 13.57
CA LYS A 304 7.14 -16.03 14.19
C LYS A 304 6.42 -14.73 14.57
N LEU A 305 5.34 -14.84 15.34
CA LEU A 305 4.49 -13.74 15.77
C LEU A 305 4.51 -13.61 17.29
N THR A 306 4.56 -12.37 17.78
CA THR A 306 4.39 -12.07 19.20
C THR A 306 2.96 -12.35 19.67
N LYS A 307 2.74 -12.52 20.97
CA LYS A 307 1.39 -12.67 21.54
C LYS A 307 0.46 -11.48 21.17
N ALA A 308 0.99 -10.27 21.14
CA ALA A 308 0.24 -9.07 20.74
C ALA A 308 -0.18 -9.13 19.26
N GLU A 309 0.70 -9.56 18.37
CA GLU A 309 0.39 -9.74 16.94
C GLU A 309 -0.66 -10.83 16.73
N GLN A 310 -0.54 -11.94 17.42
CA GLN A 310 -1.54 -13.01 17.39
C GLN A 310 -2.91 -12.52 17.87
N ALA A 311 -2.97 -11.77 18.99
CA ALA A 311 -4.20 -11.19 19.50
C ALA A 311 -4.84 -10.21 18.50
N TRP A 312 -4.02 -9.39 17.81
CA TRP A 312 -4.48 -8.48 16.76
C TRP A 312 -5.12 -9.25 15.58
N LEU A 313 -4.47 -10.31 15.12
CA LEU A 313 -4.97 -11.18 14.06
C LEU A 313 -6.23 -11.95 14.47
N ARG A 314 -6.31 -12.40 15.73
CA ARG A 314 -7.50 -13.08 16.29
C ARG A 314 -8.73 -12.18 16.30
N LYS A 315 -8.57 -10.87 16.46
CA LYS A 315 -9.66 -9.89 16.35
C LYS A 315 -10.18 -9.72 14.91
N GLY A 316 -9.55 -10.29 13.90
CA GLY A 316 -9.91 -10.17 12.50
C GLY A 316 -9.38 -8.93 11.80
N TYR A 317 -8.46 -8.29 12.40
CA TYR A 317 -7.90 -7.09 11.81
C TYR A 317 -7.00 -7.42 10.63
N GLU A 318 -7.07 -6.61 9.60
CA GLU A 318 -6.20 -6.71 8.43
C GLU A 318 -5.83 -5.33 7.88
N THR A 319 -4.68 -5.28 7.24
CA THR A 319 -4.16 -4.09 6.54
C THR A 319 -3.51 -4.51 5.25
N SER A 320 -3.85 -3.85 4.16
CA SER A 320 -3.26 -4.15 2.86
C SER A 320 -1.82 -3.65 2.75
N VAL A 321 -0.98 -4.45 2.13
CA VAL A 321 0.40 -4.08 1.75
C VAL A 321 0.43 -2.93 0.74
N LEU A 322 -0.66 -2.67 0.03
CA LEU A 322 -0.79 -1.54 -0.91
C LEU A 322 -0.74 -0.17 -0.23
N PHE A 323 -0.85 -0.09 1.10
CA PHE A 323 -0.51 1.13 1.84
C PHE A 323 0.99 1.47 1.83
N ILE A 324 1.84 0.52 1.43
CA ILE A 324 3.27 0.76 1.27
C ILE A 324 3.51 1.38 -0.11
N PRO A 325 4.16 2.56 -0.19
CA PRO A 325 4.43 3.21 -1.47
C PRO A 325 5.24 2.32 -2.43
N PRO A 326 4.97 2.37 -3.76
CA PRO A 326 5.65 1.59 -4.79
C PRO A 326 7.18 1.64 -4.68
N ALA A 327 7.76 2.82 -4.56
CA ALA A 327 9.20 3.00 -4.44
C ALA A 327 9.80 2.22 -3.25
N ARG A 328 9.06 2.13 -2.13
CA ARG A 328 9.51 1.37 -0.95
C ARG A 328 9.39 -0.14 -1.17
N LEU A 329 8.30 -0.58 -1.80
CA LEU A 329 8.08 -1.98 -2.15
C LEU A 329 9.19 -2.47 -3.09
N ILE A 330 9.45 -1.74 -4.18
CA ILE A 330 10.53 -1.99 -5.13
C ILE A 330 11.87 -2.13 -4.41
N LYS A 331 12.21 -1.15 -3.56
CA LYS A 331 13.46 -1.15 -2.80
C LYS A 331 13.63 -2.36 -1.89
N VAL A 332 12.54 -2.79 -1.23
CA VAL A 332 12.56 -3.97 -0.35
C VAL A 332 12.80 -5.23 -1.15
N VAL A 333 12.07 -5.43 -2.25
CA VAL A 333 12.20 -6.60 -3.13
C VAL A 333 13.59 -6.65 -3.73
N THR A 334 14.07 -5.56 -4.34
CA THR A 334 15.42 -5.49 -4.94
C THR A 334 16.49 -5.90 -3.95
N LYS A 335 16.51 -5.30 -2.76
CA LYS A 335 17.49 -5.63 -1.72
C LYS A 335 17.39 -7.08 -1.25
N ALA A 336 16.20 -7.63 -1.15
CA ALA A 336 15.99 -9.00 -0.71
C ALA A 336 16.52 -9.98 -1.77
N VAL A 337 16.22 -9.74 -3.04
CA VAL A 337 16.69 -10.58 -4.16
C VAL A 337 18.20 -10.51 -4.30
N GLU A 338 18.81 -9.32 -4.27
CA GLU A 338 20.26 -9.15 -4.34
C GLU A 338 21.02 -9.90 -3.23
N ARG A 339 20.43 -10.00 -2.03
CA ARG A 339 21.04 -10.70 -0.89
C ARG A 339 20.87 -12.22 -0.94
N ALA A 340 19.76 -12.69 -1.49
CA ALA A 340 19.37 -14.10 -1.41
C ALA A 340 19.54 -14.88 -2.69
N ALA A 341 19.42 -14.24 -3.86
CA ALA A 341 19.59 -14.90 -5.15
C ALA A 341 21.09 -15.11 -5.47
N PRO A 342 21.44 -16.22 -6.11
CA PRO A 342 22.82 -16.44 -6.56
C PRO A 342 23.24 -15.30 -7.48
N LYS A 343 24.46 -14.79 -7.31
CA LYS A 343 25.04 -13.80 -8.21
C LYS A 343 24.98 -14.34 -9.64
N ARG A 344 24.67 -13.46 -10.60
CA ARG A 344 24.81 -13.78 -12.02
C ARG A 344 26.21 -14.34 -12.19
N ALA A 345 26.33 -15.58 -12.65
CA ALA A 345 27.63 -16.03 -13.20
C ALA A 345 27.94 -15.03 -14.32
N THR A 346 28.95 -14.23 -14.15
CA THR A 346 29.53 -13.48 -15.27
C THR A 346 29.85 -14.54 -16.32
N VAL A 347 29.11 -14.53 -17.43
CA VAL A 347 29.47 -15.33 -18.60
C VAL A 347 30.81 -14.73 -19.00
N ALA A 348 31.87 -15.42 -18.58
CA ALA A 348 33.21 -15.19 -19.11
C ALA A 348 33.15 -15.60 -20.58
N GLY A 349 32.93 -14.62 -21.46
CA GLY A 349 32.79 -14.89 -22.88
C GLY A 349 31.93 -13.86 -23.63
N GLU A 350 31.64 -12.72 -23.07
CA GLU A 350 31.27 -11.58 -23.90
C GLU A 350 32.57 -11.10 -24.57
N GLN A 351 32.84 -11.68 -25.74
CA GLN A 351 33.86 -11.16 -26.64
C GLN A 351 33.62 -9.65 -26.73
N THR A 352 34.59 -8.90 -26.24
CA THR A 352 34.71 -7.46 -26.51
C THR A 352 34.70 -7.29 -28.01
N VAL A 353 33.52 -6.97 -28.57
CA VAL A 353 33.43 -6.45 -29.92
C VAL A 353 34.32 -5.21 -29.93
N PRO A 354 35.33 -5.16 -30.83
CA PRO A 354 36.22 -4.01 -30.91
C PRO A 354 35.35 -2.76 -31.09
N LYS A 355 35.61 -1.76 -30.27
CA LYS A 355 34.97 -0.43 -30.38
C LYS A 355 35.23 0.08 -31.80
N GLN A 356 34.32 -0.24 -32.73
CA GLN A 356 34.28 0.50 -33.98
C GLN A 356 34.03 1.95 -33.59
N MET A 357 34.89 2.84 -34.04
CA MET A 357 34.70 4.29 -33.95
C MET A 357 33.33 4.60 -34.56
N VAL A 358 32.36 4.77 -33.70
CA VAL A 358 31.01 5.22 -34.08
C VAL A 358 31.16 6.71 -34.37
N ASP A 359 30.80 7.10 -35.58
CA ASP A 359 30.78 8.48 -36.05
C ASP A 359 30.06 9.40 -35.05
N PRO A 360 30.61 10.58 -34.75
CA PRO A 360 30.00 11.53 -33.79
C PRO A 360 28.54 11.86 -34.09
N GLU A 361 28.13 11.79 -35.35
CA GLU A 361 26.76 12.03 -35.82
C GLU A 361 25.80 10.90 -35.37
N THR A 362 26.22 9.66 -35.36
CA THR A 362 25.43 8.51 -34.90
C THR A 362 25.31 8.50 -33.38
N GLN A 363 26.29 9.01 -32.65
CA GLN A 363 26.21 9.19 -31.19
C GLN A 363 25.21 10.29 -30.80
N ALA A 364 25.18 11.40 -31.56
CA ALA A 364 24.22 12.49 -31.35
C ALA A 364 22.77 12.05 -31.61
N GLN A 365 22.53 11.27 -32.68
CA GLN A 365 21.21 10.73 -32.98
C GLN A 365 20.72 9.70 -31.95
N THR A 366 21.62 8.84 -31.46
CA THR A 366 21.27 7.86 -30.41
C THR A 366 20.96 8.56 -29.10
N LYS A 367 21.69 9.61 -28.76
CA LYS A 367 21.46 10.44 -27.58
C LYS A 367 20.16 11.27 -27.69
N ALA A 368 19.84 11.78 -28.88
CA ALA A 368 18.58 12.48 -29.16
C ALA A 368 17.36 11.54 -29.05
N ARG A 369 17.47 10.28 -29.52
CA ARG A 369 16.42 9.26 -29.34
C ARG A 369 16.20 8.87 -27.88
N SER A 370 17.24 8.79 -27.09
CA SER A 370 17.14 8.45 -25.66
C SER A 370 16.51 9.57 -24.80
N VAL A 371 16.46 10.81 -25.34
CA VAL A 371 15.89 12.01 -24.65
C VAL A 371 14.50 12.37 -25.17
N GLY A 372 13.90 11.55 -26.06
CA GLY A 372 12.50 11.72 -26.51
C GLY A 372 12.27 12.86 -27.48
N PHE A 373 13.30 13.37 -28.15
CA PHE A 373 13.13 14.33 -29.26
C PHE A 373 12.78 13.59 -30.55
N MET A 374 11.48 13.54 -30.88
CA MET A 374 11.01 13.20 -32.23
C MET A 374 11.25 14.39 -33.14
N THR A 375 12.18 14.26 -34.11
CA THR A 375 12.22 15.13 -35.27
C THR A 375 11.11 14.71 -36.23
N TRP A 376 10.18 15.59 -36.54
CA TRP A 376 9.19 15.41 -37.60
C TRP A 376 9.91 15.40 -38.94
N PRO A 377 9.55 14.51 -39.91
CA PRO A 377 10.03 14.64 -41.27
C PRO A 377 9.35 15.85 -41.93
N SER A 378 10.13 16.63 -42.58
CA SER A 378 9.73 17.73 -43.48
C SER A 378 8.90 17.23 -44.64
#